data_1bb9be74e06f8d7e2e08dd551487c25b
#
_entry.id   1bb9be74e06f8d7e2e08dd551487c25b
#
_cell.length_a   1.000
_cell.length_b   1.000
_cell.length_c   1.000
_cell.angle_alpha   90.00
_cell.angle_beta   90.00
_cell.angle_gamma   90.00
#
_symmetry.space_group_name_H-M   'P 1'
#
loop_
_entity.id
_entity.type
_entity.pdbx_description
1 polymer ?
#
loop_
_entity_poly.entity_id
_entity_poly.type
_entity_poly.pdbx_seq_one_letter_code
_entity_poly.pdbx_strand_id
1 'polypeptide(L)'
;VKDPVTTNEVNIGGFLNMIVASRDAKVKRFIFAASSSTYGDSKSLPKVEDVIGKPLSPYAITKYVDELYADVFARTYEKFEYIGLRYFNVFGRRQDPNGAYAAVIPLFVKKLLNHEAPNINGDGEYSRDFTYIDNVIQMNLLAMETTTPEAMNQIYNTACGERTTLNQLVNYLREYLGEYDPEIKKIEPTHGPNRVGDIPHSLASIDKARHLLG
;
A
#
# COMPACT_ATOMS: atom_id res chain seq x y z
N VAL A 1 9.23 -12.49 -2.25
CA VAL A 1 10.21 -11.90 -3.19
C VAL A 1 11.14 -13.01 -3.62
N LYS A 2 11.25 -13.26 -4.95
CA LYS A 2 12.09 -14.34 -5.51
C LYS A 2 13.58 -13.97 -5.47
N ASP A 3 13.89 -12.68 -5.55
CA ASP A 3 15.25 -12.14 -5.52
C ASP A 3 15.37 -11.04 -4.44
N PRO A 4 15.80 -11.40 -3.24
CA PRO A 4 15.95 -10.44 -2.14
C PRO A 4 17.17 -9.53 -2.33
N VAL A 5 18.21 -9.97 -3.05
CA VAL A 5 19.43 -9.16 -3.28
C VAL A 5 19.07 -7.96 -4.15
N THR A 6 18.53 -8.20 -5.34
CA THR A 6 18.07 -7.12 -6.23
C THR A 6 17.03 -6.23 -5.57
N THR A 7 16.10 -6.82 -4.77
CA THR A 7 15.12 -6.02 -4.01
C THR A 7 15.81 -5.05 -3.03
N ASN A 8 16.84 -5.50 -2.35
CA ASN A 8 17.61 -4.67 -1.42
C ASN A 8 18.38 -3.56 -2.17
N GLU A 9 19.08 -3.90 -3.23
CA GLU A 9 19.85 -2.96 -4.03
C GLU A 9 18.97 -1.84 -4.62
N VAL A 10 17.83 -2.22 -5.19
CA VAL A 10 16.90 -1.26 -5.81
C VAL A 10 16.19 -0.42 -4.77
N ASN A 11 15.62 -1.03 -3.73
CA ASN A 11 14.80 -0.30 -2.76
C ASN A 11 15.68 0.52 -1.79
N ILE A 12 16.62 -0.13 -1.09
CA ILE A 12 17.45 0.59 -0.10
C ILE A 12 18.52 1.44 -0.80
N GLY A 13 19.27 0.84 -1.73
CA GLY A 13 20.32 1.57 -2.46
C GLY A 13 19.75 2.72 -3.29
N GLY A 14 18.65 2.46 -4.03
CA GLY A 14 17.96 3.49 -4.80
C GLY A 14 17.40 4.60 -3.92
N PHE A 15 16.76 4.24 -2.80
CA PHE A 15 16.25 5.21 -1.83
C PHE A 15 17.39 6.09 -1.26
N LEU A 16 18.48 5.45 -0.83
CA LEU A 16 19.62 6.17 -0.26
C LEU A 16 20.23 7.15 -1.28
N ASN A 17 20.37 6.74 -2.54
CA ASN A 17 20.85 7.64 -3.60
C ASN A 17 19.92 8.85 -3.78
N MET A 18 18.60 8.63 -3.79
CA MET A 18 17.62 9.70 -3.95
C MET A 18 17.57 10.66 -2.77
N ILE A 19 17.61 10.15 -1.53
CA ILE A 19 17.57 11.01 -0.35
C ILE A 19 18.86 11.83 -0.19
N VAL A 20 20.03 11.26 -0.53
CA VAL A 20 21.31 11.98 -0.57
C VAL A 20 21.29 13.09 -1.63
N ALA A 21 20.86 12.76 -2.85
CA ALA A 21 20.75 13.75 -3.93
C ALA A 21 19.76 14.88 -3.57
N SER A 22 18.64 14.54 -2.91
CA SER A 22 17.65 15.53 -2.45
C SER A 22 18.21 16.47 -1.38
N ARG A 23 18.97 15.93 -0.42
CA ARG A 23 19.69 16.71 0.58
C ARG A 23 20.70 17.67 -0.08
N ASP A 24 21.51 17.17 -0.98
CA ASP A 24 22.58 17.95 -1.65
C ASP A 24 22.00 19.04 -2.57
N ALA A 25 20.87 18.75 -3.22
CA ALA A 25 20.09 19.71 -3.99
C ALA A 25 19.27 20.70 -3.12
N LYS A 26 19.29 20.54 -1.80
CA LYS A 26 18.53 21.35 -0.84
C LYS A 26 17.03 21.38 -1.15
N VAL A 27 16.47 20.22 -1.51
CA VAL A 27 15.03 20.06 -1.73
C VAL A 27 14.31 20.41 -0.43
N LYS A 28 13.26 21.21 -0.52
CA LYS A 28 12.49 21.67 0.65
C LYS A 28 11.91 20.50 1.46
N ARG A 29 11.39 19.48 0.77
CA ARG A 29 10.77 18.32 1.39
C ARG A 29 10.91 17.08 0.52
N PHE A 30 11.25 15.97 1.14
CA PHE A 30 11.36 14.66 0.50
C PHE A 30 10.13 13.81 0.86
N ILE A 31 9.29 13.52 -0.14
CA ILE A 31 8.11 12.67 0.04
C ILE A 31 8.39 11.33 -0.61
N PHE A 32 8.09 10.24 0.09
CA PHE A 32 8.38 8.91 -0.42
C PHE A 32 7.29 7.87 -0.13
N ALA A 33 7.23 6.89 -1.01
CA ALA A 33 6.36 5.73 -0.86
C ALA A 33 6.94 4.75 0.17
N ALA A 34 6.40 4.77 1.38
CA ALA A 34 6.53 3.70 2.35
C ALA A 34 5.48 2.60 2.06
N SER A 35 5.29 1.66 2.96
CA SER A 35 4.39 0.53 2.69
C SER A 35 3.70 0.03 3.95
N SER A 36 2.43 -0.35 3.84
CA SER A 36 1.71 -1.08 4.88
C SER A 36 2.33 -2.44 5.24
N SER A 37 3.20 -2.98 4.38
CA SER A 37 3.95 -4.20 4.68
C SER A 37 4.89 -4.07 5.89
N THR A 38 5.27 -2.84 6.25
CA THR A 38 6.07 -2.51 7.45
C THR A 38 5.40 -2.97 8.75
N TYR A 39 4.06 -3.05 8.78
CA TYR A 39 3.34 -3.55 9.95
C TYR A 39 3.59 -5.02 10.26
N GLY A 40 4.03 -5.81 9.28
CA GLY A 40 4.43 -7.19 9.46
C GLY A 40 3.38 -8.05 10.18
N ASP A 41 3.79 -8.74 11.25
CA ASP A 41 2.94 -9.64 12.05
C ASP A 41 2.13 -8.94 13.16
N SER A 42 2.12 -7.61 13.19
CA SER A 42 1.29 -6.84 14.15
C SER A 42 -0.17 -7.31 14.09
N LYS A 43 -0.75 -7.63 15.24
CA LYS A 43 -2.14 -8.09 15.36
C LYS A 43 -3.13 -6.95 15.64
N SER A 44 -2.64 -5.74 15.96
CA SER A 44 -3.51 -4.60 16.23
C SER A 44 -4.30 -4.19 14.98
N LEU A 45 -5.57 -3.86 15.17
CA LEU A 45 -6.47 -3.29 14.18
C LEU A 45 -7.29 -2.18 14.85
N PRO A 46 -7.41 -1.02 14.23
CA PRO A 46 -6.71 -0.60 13.00
C PRO A 46 -5.19 -0.50 13.22
N LYS A 47 -4.42 -0.51 12.12
CA LYS A 47 -2.98 -0.24 12.12
C LYS A 47 -2.76 1.24 12.40
N VAL A 48 -1.98 1.55 13.41
CA VAL A 48 -1.53 2.91 13.74
C VAL A 48 -0.02 3.01 13.50
N GLU A 49 0.46 4.18 13.09
CA GLU A 49 1.80 4.35 12.54
C GLU A 49 2.92 3.95 13.51
N ASP A 50 2.73 4.18 14.81
CA ASP A 50 3.75 3.97 15.83
C ASP A 50 3.81 2.53 16.38
N VAL A 51 2.87 1.66 15.96
CA VAL A 51 2.76 0.28 16.44
C VAL A 51 2.99 -0.71 15.31
N ILE A 52 4.25 -1.08 15.08
CA ILE A 52 4.64 -2.05 14.06
C ILE A 52 4.97 -3.42 14.70
N GLY A 53 4.83 -4.49 13.92
CA GLY A 53 5.31 -5.82 14.26
C GLY A 53 6.65 -6.13 13.59
N LYS A 54 6.92 -7.43 13.39
CA LYS A 54 8.11 -7.90 12.69
C LYS A 54 7.80 -8.01 11.19
N PRO A 55 8.60 -7.38 10.31
CA PRO A 55 8.44 -7.52 8.86
C PRO A 55 8.42 -8.99 8.42
N LEU A 56 7.50 -9.35 7.53
CA LEU A 56 7.28 -10.74 7.08
C LEU A 56 7.91 -11.06 5.72
N SER A 57 8.60 -10.11 5.10
CA SER A 57 9.26 -10.32 3.81
C SER A 57 10.48 -9.44 3.63
N PRO A 58 11.44 -9.82 2.76
CA PRO A 58 12.55 -8.94 2.37
C PRO A 58 12.08 -7.56 1.89
N TYR A 59 11.00 -7.50 1.10
CA TYR A 59 10.39 -6.23 0.69
C TYR A 59 9.96 -5.37 1.88
N ALA A 60 9.28 -5.96 2.86
CA ALA A 60 8.84 -5.23 4.06
C ALA A 60 10.03 -4.66 4.84
N ILE A 61 11.14 -5.43 4.93
CA ILE A 61 12.38 -4.97 5.55
C ILE A 61 12.91 -3.75 4.80
N THR A 62 13.02 -3.81 3.47
CA THR A 62 13.54 -2.69 2.69
C THR A 62 12.72 -1.42 2.88
N LYS A 63 11.38 -1.54 2.90
CA LYS A 63 10.50 -0.38 3.11
C LYS A 63 10.61 0.21 4.52
N TYR A 64 10.82 -0.64 5.52
CA TYR A 64 11.06 -0.15 6.88
C TYR A 64 12.44 0.52 7.02
N VAL A 65 13.46 0.01 6.35
CA VAL A 65 14.80 0.65 6.31
C VAL A 65 14.74 2.03 5.66
N ASP A 66 13.92 2.24 4.62
CA ASP A 66 13.71 3.55 4.01
C ASP A 66 13.19 4.58 5.05
N GLU A 67 12.24 4.18 5.90
CA GLU A 67 11.71 5.03 6.97
C GLU A 67 12.79 5.38 8.01
N LEU A 68 13.62 4.41 8.39
CA LEU A 68 14.73 4.64 9.33
C LEU A 68 15.79 5.60 8.77
N TYR A 69 16.13 5.48 7.48
CA TYR A 69 17.03 6.42 6.82
C TYR A 69 16.44 7.83 6.80
N ALA A 70 15.16 7.98 6.44
CA ALA A 70 14.51 9.28 6.42
C ALA A 70 14.54 9.97 7.79
N ASP A 71 14.25 9.24 8.86
CA ASP A 71 14.30 9.75 10.23
C ASP A 71 15.72 10.18 10.65
N VAL A 72 16.72 9.35 10.35
CA VAL A 72 18.14 9.70 10.64
C VAL A 72 18.55 10.94 9.85
N PHE A 73 18.16 11.07 8.58
CA PHE A 73 18.48 12.23 7.75
C PHE A 73 17.88 13.51 8.33
N ALA A 74 16.63 13.50 8.76
CA ALA A 74 15.97 14.67 9.36
C ALA A 74 16.64 15.10 10.68
N ARG A 75 17.12 14.14 11.48
CA ARG A 75 17.82 14.44 12.75
C ARG A 75 19.27 14.88 12.56
N THR A 76 19.89 14.49 11.44
CA THR A 76 21.34 14.72 11.21
C THR A 76 21.58 15.95 10.36
N TYR A 77 20.72 16.24 9.39
CA TYR A 77 20.93 17.31 8.43
C TYR A 77 19.94 18.45 8.66
N GLU A 78 20.47 19.62 8.97
CA GLU A 78 19.67 20.83 9.21
C GLU A 78 18.76 21.15 8.03
N LYS A 79 17.50 21.47 8.32
CA LYS A 79 16.48 21.85 7.33
C LYS A 79 16.07 20.74 6.34
N PHE A 80 16.48 19.50 6.58
CA PHE A 80 15.96 18.39 5.80
C PHE A 80 14.62 17.92 6.38
N GLU A 81 13.56 18.00 5.58
CA GLU A 81 12.21 17.55 5.95
C GLU A 81 11.82 16.35 5.11
N TYR A 82 11.05 15.42 5.70
CA TYR A 82 10.46 14.32 4.96
C TYR A 82 9.00 14.08 5.36
N ILE A 83 8.26 13.39 4.48
CA ILE A 83 7.00 12.74 4.78
C ILE A 83 7.00 11.37 4.09
N GLY A 84 6.81 10.30 4.86
CA GLY A 84 6.66 8.95 4.34
C GLY A 84 5.19 8.52 4.34
N LEU A 85 4.74 7.92 3.24
CA LEU A 85 3.36 7.51 3.03
C LEU A 85 3.26 5.98 2.93
N ARG A 86 2.74 5.32 3.96
CA ARG A 86 2.48 3.87 3.94
C ARG A 86 1.22 3.58 3.14
N TYR A 87 1.39 3.24 1.86
CA TYR A 87 0.27 2.89 0.99
C TYR A 87 -0.34 1.54 1.37
N PHE A 88 -1.68 1.51 1.44
CA PHE A 88 -2.48 0.30 1.64
C PHE A 88 -3.16 -0.08 0.33
N ASN A 89 -2.96 -1.32 -0.11
CA ASN A 89 -3.63 -1.99 -1.23
C ASN A 89 -4.16 -1.07 -2.35
N VAL A 90 -3.26 -0.27 -2.93
CA VAL A 90 -3.62 0.71 -3.97
C VAL A 90 -4.18 0.02 -5.20
N PHE A 91 -5.26 0.55 -5.73
CA PHE A 91 -5.85 0.13 -6.99
C PHE A 91 -6.31 1.31 -7.83
N GLY A 92 -6.50 1.11 -9.11
CA GLY A 92 -7.02 2.15 -10.00
C GLY A 92 -6.73 1.91 -11.47
N ARG A 93 -7.06 2.90 -12.25
CA ARG A 93 -6.86 2.92 -13.70
C ARG A 93 -5.39 2.65 -14.05
N ARG A 94 -5.16 1.93 -15.17
CA ARG A 94 -3.83 1.60 -15.70
C ARG A 94 -3.01 0.65 -14.84
N GLN A 95 -3.58 0.03 -13.81
CA GLN A 95 -2.88 -1.00 -13.06
C GLN A 95 -2.74 -2.26 -13.93
N ASP A 96 -1.49 -2.74 -14.10
CA ASP A 96 -1.19 -3.89 -14.96
C ASP A 96 -1.66 -5.21 -14.32
N PRO A 97 -2.57 -5.95 -14.97
CA PRO A 97 -3.01 -7.27 -14.51
C PRO A 97 -1.98 -8.39 -14.77
N ASN A 98 -0.93 -8.14 -15.55
CA ASN A 98 0.04 -9.13 -15.99
C ASN A 98 1.39 -9.05 -15.25
N GLY A 99 1.58 -8.06 -14.39
CA GLY A 99 2.80 -7.88 -13.63
C GLY A 99 3.10 -9.10 -12.73
N ALA A 100 4.37 -9.37 -12.48
CA ALA A 100 4.82 -10.48 -11.61
C ALA A 100 4.23 -10.42 -10.19
N TYR A 101 3.75 -9.25 -9.79
CA TYR A 101 3.08 -8.96 -8.51
C TYR A 101 1.71 -8.31 -8.75
N ALA A 102 0.99 -8.77 -9.79
CA ALA A 102 -0.32 -8.22 -10.09
C ALA A 102 -1.25 -8.29 -8.87
N ALA A 103 -1.85 -7.15 -8.55
CA ALA A 103 -2.76 -7.03 -7.41
C ALA A 103 -4.08 -7.76 -7.68
N VAL A 104 -4.80 -8.11 -6.61
CA VAL A 104 -6.02 -8.93 -6.70
C VAL A 104 -7.10 -8.31 -7.57
N ILE A 105 -7.32 -6.98 -7.49
CA ILE A 105 -8.37 -6.30 -8.25
C ILE A 105 -8.15 -6.44 -9.76
N PRO A 106 -7.01 -6.02 -10.35
CA PRO A 106 -6.81 -6.16 -11.80
C PRO A 106 -6.80 -7.62 -12.26
N LEU A 107 -6.35 -8.57 -11.43
CA LEU A 107 -6.42 -10.00 -11.75
C LEU A 107 -7.88 -10.49 -11.84
N PHE A 108 -8.72 -10.14 -10.87
CA PHE A 108 -10.11 -10.55 -10.83
C PHE A 108 -10.91 -9.90 -11.97
N VAL A 109 -10.68 -8.60 -12.22
CA VAL A 109 -11.28 -7.88 -13.37
C VAL A 109 -10.92 -8.58 -14.68
N LYS A 110 -9.63 -8.90 -14.90
CA LYS A 110 -9.19 -9.59 -16.12
C LYS A 110 -9.89 -10.95 -16.27
N LYS A 111 -9.99 -11.74 -15.21
CA LYS A 111 -10.65 -13.04 -15.25
C LYS A 111 -12.13 -12.92 -15.59
N LEU A 112 -12.85 -12.03 -14.90
CA LEU A 112 -14.27 -11.81 -15.12
C LEU A 112 -14.57 -11.33 -16.55
N LEU A 113 -13.75 -10.42 -17.09
CA LEU A 113 -13.87 -9.97 -18.48
C LEU A 113 -13.59 -11.08 -19.51
N ASN A 114 -12.81 -12.08 -19.15
CA ASN A 114 -12.56 -13.27 -19.98
C ASN A 114 -13.59 -14.40 -19.72
N HIS A 115 -14.65 -14.17 -18.96
CA HIS A 115 -15.64 -15.18 -18.53
C HIS A 115 -14.97 -16.34 -17.73
N GLU A 116 -13.87 -16.07 -17.03
CA GLU A 116 -13.19 -17.01 -16.16
C GLU A 116 -13.53 -16.75 -14.70
N ALA A 117 -13.68 -17.82 -13.91
CA ALA A 117 -13.90 -17.71 -12.46
C ALA A 117 -12.66 -17.14 -11.74
N PRO A 118 -12.79 -16.07 -10.95
CA PRO A 118 -11.73 -15.65 -10.04
C PRO A 118 -11.44 -16.74 -9.01
N ASN A 119 -10.14 -17.00 -8.75
CA ASN A 119 -9.74 -17.92 -7.70
C ASN A 119 -9.37 -17.15 -6.43
N ILE A 120 -10.11 -17.38 -5.37
CA ILE A 120 -9.91 -16.80 -4.03
C ILE A 120 -9.07 -17.76 -3.21
N ASN A 121 -8.02 -17.27 -2.55
CA ASN A 121 -7.25 -18.06 -1.59
C ASN A 121 -8.00 -18.12 -0.26
N GLY A 122 -8.19 -19.34 0.26
CA GLY A 122 -8.96 -19.59 1.48
C GLY A 122 -10.46 -19.46 1.29
N ASP A 123 -11.16 -19.10 2.36
CA ASP A 123 -12.63 -18.93 2.43
C ASP A 123 -13.12 -17.58 1.90
N GLY A 124 -12.20 -16.68 1.53
CA GLY A 124 -12.53 -15.34 1.02
C GLY A 124 -12.84 -14.30 2.11
N GLU A 125 -12.74 -14.65 3.39
CA GLU A 125 -13.01 -13.72 4.50
C GLU A 125 -11.79 -12.85 4.87
N TYR A 126 -10.62 -13.09 4.26
CA TYR A 126 -9.50 -12.18 4.37
C TYR A 126 -9.85 -10.82 3.79
N SER A 127 -9.59 -9.76 4.55
CA SER A 127 -10.00 -8.41 4.19
C SER A 127 -8.82 -7.45 4.02
N ARG A 128 -9.01 -6.48 3.14
CA ARG A 128 -8.02 -5.45 2.83
C ARG A 128 -8.65 -4.06 2.88
N ASP A 129 -7.86 -3.09 3.30
CA ASP A 129 -8.13 -1.67 3.10
C ASP A 129 -7.66 -1.31 1.68
N PHE A 130 -8.62 -1.27 0.75
CA PHE A 130 -8.36 -0.94 -0.64
C PHE A 130 -8.42 0.57 -0.84
N THR A 131 -7.35 1.14 -1.37
CA THR A 131 -7.20 2.58 -1.54
C THR A 131 -7.19 2.94 -3.02
N TYR A 132 -8.18 3.72 -3.46
CA TYR A 132 -8.23 4.17 -4.85
C TYR A 132 -7.12 5.16 -5.16
N ILE A 133 -6.58 5.10 -6.38
CA ILE A 133 -5.40 5.88 -6.79
C ILE A 133 -5.58 7.39 -6.60
N ASP A 134 -6.78 7.93 -6.80
CA ASP A 134 -7.00 9.37 -6.63
C ASP A 134 -6.87 9.81 -5.16
N ASN A 135 -7.20 8.94 -4.18
CA ASN A 135 -6.95 9.19 -2.76
C ASN A 135 -5.44 9.18 -2.46
N VAL A 136 -4.68 8.30 -3.11
CA VAL A 136 -3.21 8.29 -2.99
C VAL A 136 -2.60 9.57 -3.57
N ILE A 137 -3.10 10.04 -4.72
CA ILE A 137 -2.66 11.29 -5.33
C ILE A 137 -2.98 12.45 -4.39
N GLN A 138 -4.21 12.53 -3.87
CA GLN A 138 -4.61 13.55 -2.89
C GLN A 138 -3.67 13.58 -1.69
N MET A 139 -3.36 12.42 -1.12
CA MET A 139 -2.47 12.31 0.03
C MET A 139 -1.05 12.80 -0.28
N ASN A 140 -0.53 12.52 -1.50
CA ASN A 140 0.76 13.07 -1.93
C ASN A 140 0.72 14.60 -2.06
N LEU A 141 -0.38 15.17 -2.60
CA LEU A 141 -0.56 16.62 -2.72
C LEU A 141 -0.63 17.27 -1.32
N LEU A 142 -1.42 16.72 -0.40
CA LEU A 142 -1.50 17.20 0.97
C LEU A 142 -0.13 17.18 1.66
N ALA A 143 0.62 16.09 1.51
CA ALA A 143 1.98 15.97 2.05
C ALA A 143 2.95 17.00 1.43
N MET A 144 2.77 17.33 0.15
CA MET A 144 3.60 18.31 -0.56
C MET A 144 3.28 19.74 -0.15
N GLU A 145 1.99 20.05 0.04
CA GLU A 145 1.50 21.41 0.23
C GLU A 145 1.40 21.84 1.69
N THR A 146 1.32 20.88 2.64
CA THR A 146 1.17 21.22 4.06
C THR A 146 2.25 22.18 4.55
N THR A 147 1.84 23.14 5.36
CA THR A 147 2.72 24.09 6.06
C THR A 147 2.74 23.87 7.57
N THR A 148 2.02 22.85 8.06
CA THR A 148 1.92 22.49 9.47
C THR A 148 3.25 21.91 9.95
N PRO A 149 3.98 22.55 10.88
CA PRO A 149 5.29 22.07 11.34
C PRO A 149 5.22 20.66 11.94
N GLU A 150 4.17 20.36 12.68
CA GLU A 150 3.93 19.06 13.33
C GLU A 150 3.70 17.92 12.34
N ALA A 151 3.36 18.24 11.08
CA ALA A 151 3.18 17.27 10.02
C ALA A 151 4.52 16.80 9.42
N MET A 152 5.62 17.54 9.68
CA MET A 152 6.93 17.21 9.12
C MET A 152 7.62 16.06 9.87
N ASN A 153 8.50 15.37 9.16
CA ASN A 153 9.30 14.27 9.69
C ASN A 153 8.45 13.15 10.30
N GLN A 154 7.36 12.84 9.60
CA GLN A 154 6.35 11.88 10.02
C GLN A 154 6.10 10.82 8.95
N ILE A 155 5.61 9.67 9.41
CA ILE A 155 5.06 8.62 8.58
C ILE A 155 3.54 8.65 8.71
N TYR A 156 2.81 8.46 7.61
CA TYR A 156 1.35 8.46 7.55
C TYR A 156 0.81 7.23 6.85
N ASN A 157 -0.28 6.69 7.36
CA ASN A 157 -1.09 5.74 6.64
C ASN A 157 -1.82 6.44 5.48
N THR A 158 -1.75 5.83 4.30
CA THR A 158 -2.49 6.27 3.12
C THR A 158 -3.46 5.15 2.75
N ALA A 159 -4.68 5.30 3.20
CA ALA A 159 -5.74 4.28 3.18
C ALA A 159 -7.13 4.93 3.19
N CYS A 160 -8.18 4.12 3.08
CA CYS A 160 -9.56 4.58 3.24
C CYS A 160 -10.07 4.50 4.69
N GLY A 161 -9.46 3.65 5.53
CA GLY A 161 -9.94 3.38 6.89
C GLY A 161 -11.14 2.43 6.92
N GLU A 162 -11.38 1.71 5.84
CA GLU A 162 -12.41 0.70 5.68
C GLU A 162 -11.81 -0.59 5.13
N ARG A 163 -12.50 -1.71 5.32
CA ARG A 163 -12.01 -2.98 4.82
C ARG A 163 -13.07 -3.74 4.04
N THR A 164 -12.64 -4.38 2.98
CA THR A 164 -13.48 -5.23 2.11
C THR A 164 -12.91 -6.64 2.09
N THR A 165 -13.75 -7.67 2.27
CA THR A 165 -13.34 -9.08 2.12
C THR A 165 -13.16 -9.42 0.64
N LEU A 166 -12.44 -10.51 0.34
CA LEU A 166 -12.30 -10.97 -1.04
C LEU A 166 -13.63 -11.42 -1.63
N ASN A 167 -14.52 -12.00 -0.82
CA ASN A 167 -15.87 -12.34 -1.24
C ASN A 167 -16.69 -11.10 -1.62
N GLN A 168 -16.66 -10.06 -0.78
CA GLN A 168 -17.32 -8.79 -1.08
C GLN A 168 -16.75 -8.14 -2.34
N LEU A 169 -15.41 -8.16 -2.49
CA LEU A 169 -14.75 -7.62 -3.66
C LEU A 169 -15.23 -8.28 -4.96
N VAL A 170 -15.26 -9.62 -4.99
CA VAL A 170 -15.76 -10.34 -6.18
C VAL A 170 -17.21 -9.99 -6.47
N ASN A 171 -18.06 -9.89 -5.46
CA ASN A 171 -19.46 -9.51 -5.63
C ASN A 171 -19.60 -8.10 -6.23
N TYR A 172 -18.86 -7.12 -5.73
CA TYR A 172 -18.84 -5.77 -6.31
C TYR A 172 -18.37 -5.78 -7.77
N LEU A 173 -17.31 -6.52 -8.09
CA LEU A 173 -16.81 -6.61 -9.45
C LEU A 173 -17.82 -7.27 -10.38
N ARG A 174 -18.50 -8.33 -9.94
CA ARG A 174 -19.58 -9.00 -10.73
C ARG A 174 -20.76 -8.07 -10.95
N GLU A 175 -21.15 -7.30 -9.95
CA GLU A 175 -22.23 -6.32 -10.05
C GLU A 175 -21.90 -5.25 -11.09
N TYR A 176 -20.80 -4.54 -10.91
CA TYR A 176 -20.43 -3.41 -11.77
C TYR A 176 -20.06 -3.83 -13.20
N LEU A 177 -19.29 -4.89 -13.39
CA LEU A 177 -18.94 -5.38 -14.71
C LEU A 177 -20.18 -6.01 -15.40
N GLY A 178 -21.08 -6.59 -14.63
CA GLY A 178 -22.32 -7.16 -15.10
C GLY A 178 -23.36 -6.15 -15.60
N GLU A 179 -23.14 -4.86 -15.41
CA GLU A 179 -23.92 -3.80 -16.07
C GLU A 179 -23.58 -3.70 -17.56
N TYR A 180 -22.34 -4.04 -17.92
CA TYR A 180 -21.86 -4.02 -19.32
C TYR A 180 -21.99 -5.39 -19.98
N ASP A 181 -21.83 -6.48 -19.22
CA ASP A 181 -21.93 -7.86 -19.67
C ASP A 181 -22.65 -8.71 -18.62
N PRO A 182 -23.98 -8.95 -18.79
CA PRO A 182 -24.80 -9.70 -17.84
C PRO A 182 -24.34 -11.12 -17.53
N GLU A 183 -23.57 -11.77 -18.42
CA GLU A 183 -23.04 -13.12 -18.19
C GLU A 183 -22.02 -13.14 -17.05
N ILE A 184 -21.33 -12.02 -16.79
CA ILE A 184 -20.38 -11.90 -15.70
C ILE A 184 -21.06 -12.08 -14.33
N LYS A 185 -22.33 -11.68 -14.18
CA LYS A 185 -23.09 -11.86 -12.93
C LYS A 185 -23.27 -13.33 -12.54
N LYS A 186 -23.20 -14.24 -13.52
CA LYS A 186 -23.37 -15.68 -13.30
C LYS A 186 -22.08 -16.40 -12.91
N ILE A 187 -20.93 -15.73 -13.02
CA ILE A 187 -19.62 -16.35 -12.75
C ILE A 187 -19.39 -16.43 -11.23
N GLU A 188 -19.39 -17.63 -10.69
CA GLU A 188 -19.06 -17.85 -9.28
C GLU A 188 -17.54 -17.98 -9.08
N PRO A 189 -16.97 -17.40 -8.01
CA PRO A 189 -15.56 -17.58 -7.69
C PRO A 189 -15.27 -19.02 -7.28
N THR A 190 -14.04 -19.47 -7.50
CA THR A 190 -13.51 -20.70 -6.94
C THR A 190 -12.67 -20.40 -5.71
N HIS A 191 -12.59 -21.36 -4.77
CA HIS A 191 -11.79 -21.22 -3.56
C HIS A 191 -10.64 -22.22 -3.56
N GLY A 192 -9.44 -21.75 -3.25
CA GLY A 192 -8.22 -22.53 -3.15
C GLY A 192 -7.66 -22.55 -1.72
N PRO A 193 -6.50 -23.16 -1.50
CA PRO A 193 -5.85 -23.16 -0.19
C PRO A 193 -5.43 -21.73 0.23
N ASN A 194 -5.31 -21.53 1.55
CA ASN A 194 -4.74 -20.28 2.06
C ASN A 194 -3.31 -20.07 1.56
N ARG A 195 -2.98 -18.86 1.17
CA ARG A 195 -1.61 -18.51 0.78
C ARG A 195 -0.73 -18.39 2.02
N VAL A 196 0.40 -19.07 2.02
CA VAL A 196 1.36 -18.99 3.12
C VAL A 196 1.91 -17.57 3.27
N GLY A 197 1.85 -17.02 4.48
CA GLY A 197 2.34 -15.68 4.79
C GLY A 197 1.36 -14.54 4.47
N ASP A 198 0.14 -14.86 4.07
CA ASP A 198 -0.90 -13.83 3.91
C ASP A 198 -1.37 -13.30 5.29
N ILE A 199 -1.52 -12.00 5.37
CA ILE A 199 -2.09 -11.32 6.54
C ILE A 199 -3.62 -11.43 6.44
N PRO A 200 -4.33 -11.96 7.48
CA PRO A 200 -5.77 -12.13 7.40
C PRO A 200 -6.52 -10.81 7.17
N HIS A 201 -6.20 -9.77 7.92
CA HIS A 201 -6.90 -8.51 7.88
C HIS A 201 -5.96 -7.32 7.82
N SER A 202 -6.30 -6.34 6.97
CA SER A 202 -5.59 -5.07 6.86
C SER A 202 -6.63 -3.94 6.94
N LEU A 203 -6.47 -3.09 7.96
CA LEU A 203 -7.28 -1.89 8.21
C LEU A 203 -6.36 -0.83 8.80
N ALA A 204 -6.36 0.36 8.24
CA ALA A 204 -5.57 1.49 8.75
C ALA A 204 -6.41 2.41 9.64
N SER A 205 -5.82 3.00 10.70
CA SER A 205 -6.26 4.31 11.17
C SER A 205 -5.72 5.38 10.24
N ILE A 206 -6.58 6.32 9.85
CA ILE A 206 -6.23 7.50 9.06
C ILE A 206 -6.34 8.78 9.88
N ASP A 207 -6.51 8.67 11.19
CA ASP A 207 -6.74 9.79 12.10
C ASP A 207 -5.56 10.76 12.13
N LYS A 208 -4.33 10.24 12.13
CA LYS A 208 -3.10 11.06 12.08
C LYS A 208 -3.05 11.91 10.82
N ALA A 209 -3.34 11.31 9.66
CA ALA A 209 -3.35 12.00 8.39
C ALA A 209 -4.42 13.10 8.36
N ARG A 210 -5.66 12.78 8.77
CA ARG A 210 -6.76 13.75 8.87
C ARG A 210 -6.45 14.90 9.81
N HIS A 211 -5.79 14.63 10.93
CA HIS A 211 -5.49 15.67 11.92
C HIS A 211 -4.38 16.61 11.48
N LEU A 212 -3.33 16.11 10.85
CA LEU A 212 -2.12 16.87 10.54
C LEU A 212 -2.02 17.33 9.09
N LEU A 213 -2.67 16.64 8.16
CA LEU A 213 -2.59 16.95 6.73
C LEU A 213 -3.92 17.47 6.15
N GLY A 214 -5.08 17.17 6.79
CA GLY A 214 -6.40 17.60 6.37
C GLY A 214 -7.26 16.50 5.77
#